data_23fbda0cf6fdb375bbff456226741f3a
#
_entry.id   23fbda0cf6fdb375bbff456226741f3a
#
_cell.length_a   1.000
_cell.length_b   1.000
_cell.length_c   1.000
_cell.angle_alpha   90.00
_cell.angle_beta   90.00
_cell.angle_gamma   90.00
#
_symmetry.space_group_name_H-M   'P 1'
#
loop_
_entity.id
_entity.type
_entity.pdbx_description
1 polymer ?
#
loop_
_entity_poly.entity_id
_entity_poly.type
_entity_poly.pdbx_seq_one_letter_code
_entity_poly.pdbx_strand_id
1 'polypeptide(L)'
;CYLLDEARLRRNGEILLGVQQRTSCKILLAQKAFSNFDLYPLLAPCLAGTEASGLYESRLGKEELPEKENHVFCAAYRVDEFNELLDYADHIVFNSPAQLAKFGPAAKAAGKSVGLRINPERSTQEGHAIYDPCAPGSRLGTTRAQWDAALAKQPGLAALLDGLHFHTLCEQDADALAVTLDAVEEKFGDLLPGLKWLNFGGGHHITRPGYDLATLEACIARMQEKYGVQVYLEPGEAWALNAGYLVTTVLDTLQNGDTSLAILDMSAACHTPDVIEMPYRPPLLDAGEPGEKPCTCLLYTSDA
;
A
#
# COMPACT_ATOMS: atom_id res chain seq x y z
N CYS A 1 25.18 3.29 -5.26
CA CYS A 1 24.53 2.05 -4.79
C CYS A 1 23.46 2.37 -3.74
N TYR A 2 22.51 1.44 -3.54
CA TYR A 2 21.57 1.53 -2.43
C TYR A 2 22.17 0.88 -1.19
N LEU A 3 22.05 1.56 -0.06
CA LEU A 3 22.42 1.06 1.26
C LEU A 3 21.15 0.93 2.10
N LEU A 4 20.90 -0.23 2.67
CA LEU A 4 19.78 -0.47 3.58
C LEU A 4 20.29 -0.61 5.02
N ASP A 5 19.64 0.10 5.95
CA ASP A 5 19.93 0.09 7.37
C ASP A 5 18.98 -0.90 8.09
N GLU A 6 19.48 -2.08 8.38
CA GLU A 6 18.73 -3.12 9.07
C GLU A 6 18.21 -2.69 10.44
N ALA A 7 18.96 -1.85 11.18
CA ALA A 7 18.50 -1.40 12.49
C ALA A 7 17.27 -0.51 12.39
N ARG A 8 17.19 0.32 11.36
CA ARG A 8 16.03 1.15 11.08
C ARG A 8 14.85 0.31 10.58
N LEU A 9 15.08 -0.69 9.73
CA LEU A 9 14.05 -1.63 9.31
C LEU A 9 13.45 -2.38 10.50
N ARG A 10 14.29 -2.89 11.43
CA ARG A 10 13.83 -3.53 12.66
C ARG A 10 12.98 -2.59 13.49
N ARG A 11 13.42 -1.35 13.68
CA ARG A 11 12.68 -0.35 14.44
C ARG A 11 11.29 -0.07 13.83
N ASN A 12 11.21 0.06 12.52
CA ASN A 12 9.93 0.21 11.83
C ASN A 12 9.04 -1.01 12.06
N GLY A 13 9.60 -2.22 11.93
CA GLY A 13 8.89 -3.46 12.22
C GLY A 13 8.38 -3.53 13.67
N GLU A 14 9.16 -3.10 14.65
CA GLU A 14 8.76 -3.06 16.07
C GLU A 14 7.57 -2.10 16.32
N ILE A 15 7.55 -0.93 15.66
CA ILE A 15 6.41 0.00 15.73
C ILE A 15 5.13 -0.67 15.21
N LEU A 16 5.22 -1.30 14.02
CA LEU A 16 4.08 -1.98 13.39
C LEU A 16 3.62 -3.21 14.20
N LEU A 17 4.55 -3.98 14.75
CA LEU A 17 4.25 -5.08 15.66
C LEU A 17 3.54 -4.58 16.93
N GLY A 18 3.98 -3.45 17.47
CA GLY A 18 3.35 -2.83 18.64
C GLY A 18 1.87 -2.49 18.38
N VAL A 19 1.53 -1.95 17.22
CA VAL A 19 0.12 -1.70 16.82
C VAL A 19 -0.66 -3.01 16.78
N GLN A 20 -0.12 -4.05 16.15
CA GLN A 20 -0.78 -5.38 16.10
C GLN A 20 -1.03 -5.97 17.49
N GLN A 21 -0.05 -5.85 18.37
CA GLN A 21 -0.16 -6.39 19.75
C GLN A 21 -1.22 -5.68 20.59
N ARG A 22 -1.37 -4.35 20.41
CA ARG A 22 -2.35 -3.57 21.18
C ARG A 22 -3.78 -3.68 20.64
N THR A 23 -3.93 -3.88 19.33
CA THR A 23 -5.25 -3.85 18.68
C THR A 23 -5.71 -5.20 18.15
N SER A 24 -4.83 -6.21 18.10
CA SER A 24 -5.08 -7.49 17.45
C SER A 24 -5.41 -7.36 15.93
N CYS A 25 -5.10 -6.22 15.32
CA CYS A 25 -5.13 -6.11 13.86
C CYS A 25 -3.99 -6.91 13.23
N LYS A 26 -4.05 -7.11 11.92
CA LYS A 26 -2.99 -7.75 11.15
C LYS A 26 -2.40 -6.77 10.15
N ILE A 27 -1.08 -6.63 10.15
CA ILE A 27 -0.37 -5.73 9.25
C ILE A 27 0.44 -6.54 8.24
N LEU A 28 0.17 -6.30 6.97
CA LEU A 28 0.79 -6.94 5.82
C LEU A 28 1.89 -6.04 5.23
N LEU A 29 2.84 -6.65 4.54
CA LEU A 29 3.80 -5.93 3.71
C LEU A 29 3.24 -5.81 2.29
N ALA A 30 2.98 -4.59 1.83
CA ALA A 30 2.66 -4.35 0.41
C ALA A 30 3.94 -4.43 -0.43
N GLN A 31 4.10 -5.55 -1.15
CA GLN A 31 5.34 -5.90 -1.87
C GLN A 31 5.66 -4.90 -3.00
N LYS A 32 4.64 -4.28 -3.62
CA LYS A 32 4.85 -3.24 -4.64
C LYS A 32 5.71 -2.07 -4.17
N ALA A 33 5.70 -1.75 -2.87
CA ALA A 33 6.49 -0.68 -2.30
C ALA A 33 7.85 -1.16 -1.76
N PHE A 34 7.92 -2.39 -1.28
CA PHE A 34 9.16 -2.97 -0.76
C PHE A 34 9.16 -4.49 -0.98
N SER A 35 9.92 -4.95 -1.97
CA SER A 35 10.05 -6.37 -2.33
C SER A 35 11.49 -6.87 -2.29
N ASN A 36 12.33 -6.28 -1.44
CA ASN A 36 13.67 -6.81 -1.18
C ASN A 36 13.57 -8.07 -0.31
N PHE A 37 13.38 -9.21 -0.97
CA PHE A 37 13.09 -10.48 -0.32
C PHE A 37 14.26 -11.02 0.54
N ASP A 38 15.50 -10.63 0.28
CA ASP A 38 16.65 -10.95 1.16
C ASP A 38 16.45 -10.42 2.59
N LEU A 39 15.59 -9.39 2.76
CA LEU A 39 15.26 -8.80 4.06
C LEU A 39 13.95 -9.32 4.65
N TYR A 40 13.21 -10.18 3.96
CA TYR A 40 11.98 -10.77 4.50
C TYR A 40 12.19 -11.56 5.79
N PRO A 41 13.28 -12.36 5.95
CA PRO A 41 13.56 -13.01 7.24
C PRO A 41 13.72 -12.04 8.40
N LEU A 42 14.23 -10.82 8.14
CA LEU A 42 14.36 -9.76 9.14
C LEU A 42 13.01 -9.22 9.59
N LEU A 43 12.05 -9.09 8.67
CA LEU A 43 10.73 -8.52 8.90
C LEU A 43 9.70 -9.58 9.35
N ALA A 44 9.90 -10.84 9.01
CA ALA A 44 8.97 -11.94 9.25
C ALA A 44 8.41 -12.01 10.70
N PRO A 45 9.20 -11.75 11.77
CA PRO A 45 8.67 -11.74 13.13
C PRO A 45 7.59 -10.66 13.37
N CYS A 46 7.61 -9.58 12.58
CA CYS A 46 6.70 -8.45 12.71
C CYS A 46 5.53 -8.50 11.71
N LEU A 47 5.62 -9.35 10.67
CA LEU A 47 4.63 -9.45 9.60
C LEU A 47 3.51 -10.43 9.94
N ALA A 48 2.26 -10.03 9.69
CA ALA A 48 1.14 -10.97 9.60
C ALA A 48 1.11 -11.70 8.25
N GLY A 49 1.58 -11.04 7.20
CA GLY A 49 1.61 -11.57 5.85
C GLY A 49 2.11 -10.57 4.82
N THR A 50 1.84 -10.86 3.56
CA THR A 50 2.16 -10.01 2.41
C THR A 50 0.90 -9.60 1.66
N GLU A 51 0.96 -8.45 0.99
CA GLU A 51 -0.01 -8.03 -0.04
C GLU A 51 0.70 -8.00 -1.39
N ALA A 52 0.04 -8.56 -2.40
CA ALA A 52 0.52 -8.71 -3.74
C ALA A 52 -0.40 -8.02 -4.75
N SER A 53 0.19 -7.33 -5.73
CA SER A 53 -0.54 -6.68 -6.83
C SER A 53 -0.75 -7.60 -8.04
N GLY A 54 -0.29 -8.86 -7.97
CA GLY A 54 -0.40 -9.82 -9.05
C GLY A 54 0.24 -11.18 -8.75
N LEU A 55 0.27 -12.05 -9.78
CA LEU A 55 0.74 -13.42 -9.67
C LEU A 55 2.17 -13.52 -9.14
N TYR A 56 3.09 -12.75 -9.71
CA TYR A 56 4.52 -12.89 -9.37
C TYR A 56 4.86 -12.41 -7.95
N GLU A 57 4.23 -11.32 -7.49
CA GLU A 57 4.36 -10.89 -6.09
C GLU A 57 3.70 -11.91 -5.14
N SER A 58 2.54 -12.47 -5.52
CA SER A 58 1.88 -13.51 -4.72
C SER A 58 2.76 -14.76 -4.59
N ARG A 59 3.37 -15.18 -5.69
CA ARG A 59 4.33 -16.28 -5.70
C ARG A 59 5.54 -15.96 -4.81
N LEU A 60 6.13 -14.78 -4.94
CA LEU A 60 7.25 -14.33 -4.11
C LEU A 60 6.89 -14.40 -2.62
N GLY A 61 5.74 -13.82 -2.22
CA GLY A 61 5.29 -13.86 -0.83
C GLY A 61 5.13 -15.28 -0.30
N LYS A 62 4.58 -16.19 -1.10
CA LYS A 62 4.39 -17.59 -0.70
C LYS A 62 5.69 -18.38 -0.63
N GLU A 63 6.62 -18.15 -1.55
CA GLU A 63 7.93 -18.84 -1.58
C GLU A 63 8.82 -18.38 -0.42
N GLU A 64 8.86 -17.07 -0.13
CA GLU A 64 9.76 -16.50 0.89
C GLU A 64 9.17 -16.52 2.31
N LEU A 65 7.84 -16.50 2.44
CA LEU A 65 7.12 -16.47 3.71
C LEU A 65 5.97 -17.49 3.73
N PRO A 66 6.26 -18.80 3.58
CA PRO A 66 5.24 -19.84 3.37
C PRO A 66 4.22 -19.97 4.51
N GLU A 67 4.61 -19.62 5.73
CA GLU A 67 3.77 -19.70 6.95
C GLU A 67 2.95 -18.42 7.21
N LYS A 68 3.08 -17.40 6.34
CA LYS A 68 2.38 -16.12 6.49
C LYS A 68 1.21 -16.03 5.53
N GLU A 69 0.22 -15.20 5.87
CA GLU A 69 -0.91 -14.94 4.99
C GLU A 69 -0.46 -14.20 3.72
N ASN A 70 -1.04 -14.57 2.59
CA ASN A 70 -0.76 -13.96 1.30
C ASN A 70 -2.04 -13.40 0.70
N HIS A 71 -2.17 -12.08 0.71
CA HIS A 71 -3.31 -11.34 0.18
C HIS A 71 -3.01 -10.84 -1.21
N VAL A 72 -4.00 -10.85 -2.09
CA VAL A 72 -3.84 -10.38 -3.47
C VAL A 72 -4.95 -9.43 -3.85
N PHE A 73 -4.58 -8.27 -4.37
CA PHE A 73 -5.48 -7.35 -5.05
C PHE A 73 -4.93 -6.97 -6.42
N CYS A 74 -5.70 -7.24 -7.47
CA CYS A 74 -5.45 -6.73 -8.82
C CYS A 74 -6.64 -5.89 -9.28
N ALA A 75 -6.37 -4.81 -10.04
CA ALA A 75 -7.44 -4.04 -10.69
C ALA A 75 -8.24 -4.91 -11.68
N ALA A 76 -7.59 -5.90 -12.31
CA ALA A 76 -8.24 -6.94 -13.11
C ALA A 76 -7.38 -8.21 -13.13
N TYR A 77 -7.99 -9.35 -12.87
CA TYR A 77 -7.34 -10.66 -12.95
C TYR A 77 -7.34 -11.18 -14.39
N ARG A 78 -6.23 -11.77 -14.81
CA ARG A 78 -6.10 -12.48 -16.09
C ARG A 78 -6.65 -13.89 -15.96
N VAL A 79 -7.37 -14.34 -17.00
CA VAL A 79 -7.99 -15.67 -17.02
C VAL A 79 -6.95 -16.79 -17.02
N ASP A 80 -5.88 -16.58 -17.77
CA ASP A 80 -4.79 -17.53 -17.93
C ASP A 80 -3.88 -17.67 -16.70
N GLU A 81 -3.87 -16.66 -15.80
CA GLU A 81 -3.05 -16.66 -14.59
C GLU A 81 -3.85 -17.01 -13.32
N PHE A 82 -5.19 -16.90 -13.37
CA PHE A 82 -6.00 -16.97 -12.15
C PHE A 82 -5.93 -18.31 -11.43
N ASN A 83 -5.88 -19.41 -12.18
CA ASN A 83 -5.78 -20.73 -11.57
C ASN A 83 -4.44 -20.93 -10.85
N GLU A 84 -3.34 -20.46 -11.42
CA GLU A 84 -2.03 -20.48 -10.76
C GLU A 84 -2.01 -19.56 -9.52
N LEU A 85 -2.66 -18.41 -9.58
CA LEU A 85 -2.77 -17.50 -8.45
C LEU A 85 -3.44 -18.16 -7.23
N LEU A 86 -4.41 -19.05 -7.46
CA LEU A 86 -5.09 -19.80 -6.39
C LEU A 86 -4.12 -20.69 -5.59
N ASP A 87 -3.00 -21.12 -6.15
CA ASP A 87 -2.02 -21.93 -5.44
C ASP A 87 -1.24 -21.14 -4.39
N TYR A 88 -1.11 -19.83 -4.58
CA TYR A 88 -0.32 -18.96 -3.72
C TYR A 88 -1.14 -18.11 -2.76
N ALA A 89 -2.29 -17.59 -3.20
CA ALA A 89 -3.09 -16.64 -2.43
C ALA A 89 -3.92 -17.32 -1.33
N ASP A 90 -4.04 -16.66 -0.18
CA ASP A 90 -5.00 -17.02 0.88
C ASP A 90 -6.24 -16.13 0.83
N HIS A 91 -6.07 -14.84 0.54
CA HIS A 91 -7.14 -13.85 0.37
C HIS A 91 -7.07 -13.25 -1.03
N ILE A 92 -8.23 -13.18 -1.71
CA ILE A 92 -8.33 -12.60 -3.06
C ILE A 92 -9.37 -11.49 -3.05
N VAL A 93 -8.94 -10.28 -3.38
CA VAL A 93 -9.79 -9.09 -3.42
C VAL A 93 -10.09 -8.72 -4.86
N PHE A 94 -11.37 -8.67 -5.21
CA PHE A 94 -11.84 -8.27 -6.53
C PHE A 94 -12.11 -6.77 -6.60
N ASN A 95 -11.79 -6.17 -7.72
CA ASN A 95 -11.96 -4.73 -7.94
C ASN A 95 -13.39 -4.33 -8.33
N SER A 96 -14.15 -5.27 -8.87
CA SER A 96 -15.50 -5.00 -9.35
C SER A 96 -16.44 -6.19 -9.14
N PRO A 97 -17.77 -5.97 -9.10
CA PRO A 97 -18.75 -7.05 -9.04
C PRO A 97 -18.68 -8.01 -10.22
N ALA A 98 -18.25 -7.55 -11.40
CA ALA A 98 -18.08 -8.39 -12.58
C ALA A 98 -16.90 -9.36 -12.40
N GLN A 99 -15.78 -8.91 -11.82
CA GLN A 99 -14.64 -9.76 -11.47
C GLN A 99 -15.04 -10.77 -10.38
N LEU A 100 -15.74 -10.32 -9.35
CA LEU A 100 -16.27 -11.17 -8.30
C LEU A 100 -17.19 -12.26 -8.86
N ALA A 101 -18.13 -11.91 -9.74
CA ALA A 101 -19.03 -12.87 -10.39
C ALA A 101 -18.28 -13.91 -11.22
N LYS A 102 -17.22 -13.46 -11.92
CA LYS A 102 -16.44 -14.32 -12.83
C LYS A 102 -15.53 -15.29 -12.10
N PHE A 103 -14.80 -14.83 -11.11
CA PHE A 103 -13.72 -15.56 -10.47
C PHE A 103 -14.03 -15.99 -9.03
N GLY A 104 -14.95 -15.31 -8.36
CA GLY A 104 -15.31 -15.58 -6.96
C GLY A 104 -15.73 -17.03 -6.69
N PRO A 105 -16.58 -17.67 -7.52
CA PRO A 105 -16.96 -19.07 -7.34
C PRO A 105 -15.76 -20.01 -7.36
N ALA A 106 -14.78 -19.82 -8.26
CA ALA A 106 -13.57 -20.63 -8.32
C ALA A 106 -12.68 -20.41 -7.10
N ALA A 107 -12.52 -19.16 -6.66
CA ALA A 107 -11.76 -18.82 -5.45
C ALA A 107 -12.39 -19.48 -4.21
N LYS A 108 -13.71 -19.41 -4.06
CA LYS A 108 -14.44 -20.07 -2.95
C LYS A 108 -14.31 -21.59 -3.02
N ALA A 109 -14.40 -22.19 -4.19
CA ALA A 109 -14.23 -23.65 -4.38
C ALA A 109 -12.80 -24.11 -4.02
N ALA A 110 -11.79 -23.24 -4.23
CA ALA A 110 -10.40 -23.46 -3.81
C ALA A 110 -10.16 -23.14 -2.33
N GLY A 111 -11.22 -22.82 -1.54
CA GLY A 111 -11.11 -22.53 -0.10
C GLY A 111 -10.50 -21.16 0.22
N LYS A 112 -10.44 -20.24 -0.77
CA LYS A 112 -9.85 -18.91 -0.55
C LYS A 112 -10.84 -17.96 0.10
N SER A 113 -10.32 -17.01 0.89
CA SER A 113 -11.08 -15.90 1.42
C SER A 113 -11.28 -14.84 0.32
N VAL A 114 -12.52 -14.41 0.13
CA VAL A 114 -12.92 -13.56 -0.99
C VAL A 114 -13.39 -12.19 -0.50
N GLY A 115 -12.84 -11.14 -1.09
CA GLY A 115 -13.22 -9.77 -0.81
C GLY A 115 -13.55 -8.93 -2.03
N LEU A 116 -14.14 -7.78 -1.76
CA LEU A 116 -14.41 -6.74 -2.74
C LEU A 116 -13.72 -5.44 -2.32
N ARG A 117 -12.94 -4.85 -3.22
CA ARG A 117 -12.46 -3.48 -3.03
C ARG A 117 -13.62 -2.51 -3.26
N ILE A 118 -13.91 -1.71 -2.26
CA ILE A 118 -14.92 -0.66 -2.31
C ILE A 118 -14.27 0.71 -2.53
N ASN A 119 -15.01 1.60 -3.16
CA ASN A 119 -14.67 3.02 -3.29
C ASN A 119 -15.69 3.83 -2.48
N PRO A 120 -15.31 4.40 -1.33
CA PRO A 120 -16.20 5.22 -0.53
C PRO A 120 -16.47 6.60 -1.12
N GLU A 121 -15.85 6.93 -2.29
CA GLU A 121 -16.02 8.21 -2.99
C GLU A 121 -15.77 9.41 -2.08
N ARG A 122 -14.82 9.26 -1.15
CA ARG A 122 -14.36 10.28 -0.24
C ARG A 122 -12.86 10.46 -0.39
N SER A 123 -12.45 11.54 -1.05
CA SER A 123 -11.05 11.89 -1.15
C SER A 123 -10.56 12.55 0.13
N THR A 124 -9.34 12.20 0.53
CA THR A 124 -8.55 12.86 1.55
C THR A 124 -7.24 13.40 0.97
N GLN A 125 -7.05 13.28 -0.36
CA GLN A 125 -5.86 13.76 -1.06
C GLN A 125 -6.00 15.23 -1.42
N GLU A 126 -5.19 16.08 -0.81
CA GLU A 126 -5.13 17.50 -1.15
C GLU A 126 -4.04 17.75 -2.22
N GLY A 127 -4.43 18.35 -3.33
CA GLY A 127 -3.50 18.83 -4.36
C GLY A 127 -2.98 17.81 -5.38
N HIS A 128 -3.31 16.52 -5.27
CA HIS A 128 -2.78 15.46 -6.13
C HIS A 128 -3.86 14.53 -6.69
N ALA A 129 -4.78 15.07 -7.49
CA ALA A 129 -5.91 14.31 -8.07
C ALA A 129 -5.47 13.07 -8.86
N ILE A 130 -4.27 13.04 -9.42
CA ILE A 130 -3.74 11.90 -10.18
C ILE A 130 -3.50 10.66 -9.29
N TYR A 131 -3.24 10.85 -8.00
CA TYR A 131 -3.00 9.79 -7.01
C TYR A 131 -4.22 9.51 -6.14
N ASP A 132 -5.34 10.20 -6.36
CA ASP A 132 -6.55 10.02 -5.59
C ASP A 132 -7.35 8.80 -6.10
N PRO A 133 -7.36 7.69 -5.36
CA PRO A 133 -8.11 6.50 -5.75
C PRO A 133 -9.63 6.70 -5.67
N CYS A 134 -10.09 7.77 -5.01
CA CYS A 134 -11.50 8.14 -4.88
C CYS A 134 -11.93 9.23 -5.85
N ALA A 135 -11.04 9.74 -6.71
CA ALA A 135 -11.38 10.76 -7.70
C ALA A 135 -12.44 10.27 -8.69
N PRO A 136 -13.29 11.16 -9.21
CA PRO A 136 -14.20 10.83 -10.30
C PRO A 136 -13.45 10.19 -11.49
N GLY A 137 -13.96 9.06 -11.97
CA GLY A 137 -13.31 8.31 -13.06
C GLY A 137 -12.19 7.37 -12.60
N SER A 138 -11.92 7.25 -11.31
CA SER A 138 -10.98 6.25 -10.82
C SER A 138 -11.37 4.83 -11.23
N ARG A 139 -10.39 4.05 -11.67
CA ARG A 139 -10.57 2.63 -12.01
C ARG A 139 -10.60 1.71 -10.79
N LEU A 140 -10.36 2.23 -9.59
CA LEU A 140 -10.10 1.43 -8.39
C LEU A 140 -11.31 1.41 -7.45
N GLY A 141 -11.76 0.19 -7.17
CA GLY A 141 -12.83 -0.08 -6.23
C GLY A 141 -14.24 0.09 -6.82
N THR A 142 -15.18 -0.52 -6.15
CA THR A 142 -16.61 -0.54 -6.50
C THR A 142 -17.34 0.54 -5.69
N THR A 143 -18.03 1.45 -6.35
CA THR A 143 -18.90 2.42 -5.68
C THR A 143 -20.18 1.75 -5.17
N ARG A 144 -20.88 2.39 -4.22
CA ARG A 144 -22.16 1.88 -3.71
C ARG A 144 -23.18 1.67 -4.83
N ALA A 145 -23.32 2.63 -5.74
CA ALA A 145 -24.24 2.52 -6.87
C ALA A 145 -23.91 1.33 -7.80
N GLN A 146 -22.62 1.06 -8.05
CA GLN A 146 -22.21 -0.10 -8.84
C GLN A 146 -22.53 -1.42 -8.13
N TRP A 147 -22.33 -1.48 -6.82
CA TRP A 147 -22.65 -2.66 -6.02
C TRP A 147 -24.16 -2.94 -6.04
N ASP A 148 -25.00 -1.95 -5.76
CA ASP A 148 -26.44 -2.09 -5.75
C ASP A 148 -27.00 -2.52 -7.13
N ALA A 149 -26.47 -1.93 -8.20
CA ALA A 149 -26.84 -2.31 -9.57
C ALA A 149 -26.43 -3.76 -9.91
N ALA A 150 -25.31 -4.24 -9.37
CA ALA A 150 -24.87 -5.62 -9.55
C ALA A 150 -25.73 -6.60 -8.75
N LEU A 151 -26.05 -6.28 -7.49
CA LEU A 151 -26.94 -7.09 -6.65
C LEU A 151 -28.36 -7.20 -7.22
N ALA A 152 -28.88 -6.14 -7.80
CA ALA A 152 -30.19 -6.17 -8.46
C ALA A 152 -30.23 -7.19 -9.62
N LYS A 153 -29.10 -7.41 -10.30
CA LYS A 153 -28.98 -8.39 -11.40
C LYS A 153 -28.63 -9.79 -10.90
N GLN A 154 -27.81 -9.88 -9.86
CA GLN A 154 -27.28 -11.13 -9.34
C GLN A 154 -27.21 -11.09 -7.80
N PRO A 155 -28.35 -11.34 -7.10
CA PRO A 155 -28.42 -11.24 -5.63
C PRO A 155 -27.44 -12.16 -4.88
N GLY A 156 -27.02 -13.26 -5.47
CA GLY A 156 -26.07 -14.22 -4.87
C GLY A 156 -24.63 -13.71 -4.72
N LEU A 157 -24.28 -12.55 -5.28
CA LEU A 157 -22.90 -12.00 -5.17
C LEU A 157 -22.50 -11.72 -3.74
N ALA A 158 -23.41 -11.24 -2.90
CA ALA A 158 -23.10 -10.94 -1.51
C ALA A 158 -22.66 -12.18 -0.71
N ALA A 159 -23.20 -13.36 -1.03
CA ALA A 159 -22.85 -14.62 -0.37
C ALA A 159 -21.40 -15.10 -0.68
N LEU A 160 -20.75 -14.53 -1.67
CA LEU A 160 -19.36 -14.83 -1.98
C LEU A 160 -18.38 -14.08 -1.08
N LEU A 161 -18.80 -12.96 -0.45
CA LEU A 161 -17.92 -12.08 0.29
C LEU A 161 -17.60 -12.63 1.68
N ASP A 162 -16.32 -12.68 2.00
CA ASP A 162 -15.80 -12.86 3.36
C ASP A 162 -15.37 -11.53 3.98
N GLY A 163 -15.07 -10.51 3.16
CA GLY A 163 -14.65 -9.20 3.63
C GLY A 163 -14.70 -8.10 2.59
N LEU A 164 -14.43 -6.88 3.05
CA LEU A 164 -14.27 -5.69 2.22
C LEU A 164 -12.85 -5.13 2.35
N HIS A 165 -12.41 -4.46 1.31
CA HIS A 165 -11.14 -3.77 1.24
C HIS A 165 -11.35 -2.35 0.70
N PHE A 166 -10.64 -1.39 1.22
CA PHE A 166 -10.48 -0.08 0.60
C PHE A 166 -9.02 0.36 0.69
N HIS A 167 -8.59 1.21 -0.23
CA HIS A 167 -7.26 1.81 -0.22
C HIS A 167 -7.42 3.23 -0.77
N THR A 168 -7.46 4.19 0.13
CA THR A 168 -7.81 5.59 -0.15
C THR A 168 -6.68 6.54 0.20
N LEU A 169 -5.72 6.09 1.02
CA LEU A 169 -4.63 6.89 1.51
C LEU A 169 -3.37 6.75 0.64
N CYS A 170 -2.57 7.80 0.58
CA CYS A 170 -1.21 7.81 0.09
C CYS A 170 -0.40 8.75 0.97
N GLU A 171 0.55 8.20 1.74
CA GLU A 171 1.44 8.92 2.65
C GLU A 171 0.72 9.83 3.66
N GLN A 172 -0.40 9.35 4.23
CA GLN A 172 -1.26 10.15 5.10
C GLN A 172 -1.25 9.66 6.55
N ASP A 173 -1.69 10.56 7.44
CA ASP A 173 -1.86 10.29 8.86
C ASP A 173 -3.21 9.64 9.19
N ALA A 174 -3.40 9.29 10.45
CA ALA A 174 -4.57 8.56 10.92
C ALA A 174 -5.88 9.36 10.88
N ASP A 175 -5.83 10.69 10.85
CA ASP A 175 -6.99 11.57 10.69
C ASP A 175 -7.67 11.37 9.32
N ALA A 176 -6.89 11.20 8.27
CA ALA A 176 -7.39 10.86 6.94
C ALA A 176 -8.10 9.49 6.92
N LEU A 177 -7.59 8.51 7.69
CA LEU A 177 -8.27 7.24 7.87
C LEU A 177 -9.61 7.42 8.59
N ALA A 178 -9.68 8.20 9.64
CA ALA A 178 -10.92 8.46 10.37
C ALA A 178 -12.02 9.02 9.46
N VAL A 179 -11.67 10.01 8.62
CA VAL A 179 -12.58 10.57 7.59
C VAL A 179 -13.02 9.53 6.58
N THR A 180 -12.10 8.66 6.15
CA THR A 180 -12.43 7.56 5.22
C THR A 180 -13.39 6.56 5.86
N LEU A 181 -13.18 6.17 7.11
CA LEU A 181 -14.05 5.22 7.81
C LEU A 181 -15.47 5.75 7.98
N ASP A 182 -15.65 7.05 8.23
CA ASP A 182 -16.98 7.66 8.27
C ASP A 182 -17.73 7.45 6.93
N ALA A 183 -17.04 7.66 5.80
CA ALA A 183 -17.62 7.44 4.47
C ALA A 183 -17.85 5.95 4.16
N VAL A 184 -16.98 5.05 4.64
CA VAL A 184 -17.17 3.60 4.51
C VAL A 184 -18.41 3.16 5.29
N GLU A 185 -18.59 3.63 6.51
CA GLU A 185 -19.77 3.30 7.31
C GLU A 185 -21.05 3.89 6.73
N GLU A 186 -21.03 5.14 6.24
CA GLU A 186 -22.16 5.78 5.60
C GLU A 186 -22.65 4.99 4.37
N LYS A 187 -21.72 4.56 3.52
CA LYS A 187 -22.06 3.95 2.22
C LYS A 187 -22.14 2.42 2.23
N PHE A 188 -21.37 1.77 3.08
CA PHE A 188 -21.19 0.31 3.08
C PHE A 188 -21.38 -0.32 4.46
N GLY A 189 -21.78 0.46 5.47
CA GLY A 189 -21.91 -0.02 6.84
C GLY A 189 -22.96 -1.15 6.99
N ASP A 190 -23.96 -1.20 6.12
CA ASP A 190 -24.94 -2.28 6.07
C ASP A 190 -24.40 -3.62 5.57
N LEU A 191 -23.25 -3.60 4.87
CA LEU A 191 -22.59 -4.81 4.38
C LEU A 191 -21.62 -5.41 5.41
N LEU A 192 -21.14 -4.62 6.36
CA LEU A 192 -20.12 -5.06 7.32
C LEU A 192 -20.57 -6.14 8.30
N PRO A 193 -21.82 -6.14 8.81
CA PRO A 193 -22.29 -7.18 9.71
C PRO A 193 -22.23 -8.58 9.08
N GLY A 194 -21.54 -9.52 9.74
CA GLY A 194 -21.37 -10.89 9.26
C GLY A 194 -20.18 -11.13 8.34
N LEU A 195 -19.46 -10.09 7.94
CA LEU A 195 -18.17 -10.25 7.30
C LEU A 195 -17.10 -10.70 8.32
N LYS A 196 -16.08 -11.39 7.84
CA LYS A 196 -14.98 -11.88 8.67
C LYS A 196 -13.90 -10.84 8.85
N TRP A 197 -13.69 -9.97 7.85
CA TRP A 197 -12.61 -8.99 7.87
C TRP A 197 -12.93 -7.71 7.09
N LEU A 198 -12.20 -6.66 7.48
CA LEU A 198 -12.15 -5.37 6.79
C LEU A 198 -10.69 -4.95 6.63
N ASN A 199 -10.27 -4.70 5.39
CA ASN A 199 -8.91 -4.30 5.07
C ASN A 199 -8.88 -2.80 4.72
N PHE A 200 -8.09 -2.04 5.46
CA PHE A 200 -7.98 -0.58 5.31
C PHE A 200 -7.00 -0.17 4.19
N GLY A 201 -6.34 -1.16 3.55
CA GLY A 201 -5.36 -0.91 2.50
C GLY A 201 -4.05 -0.31 3.01
N GLY A 202 -3.32 0.30 2.10
CA GLY A 202 -2.04 0.94 2.36
C GLY A 202 -2.11 2.47 2.45
N GLY A 203 -0.95 3.11 2.30
CA GLY A 203 -0.79 4.56 2.34
C GLY A 203 -0.74 5.17 3.75
N HIS A 204 -0.70 4.33 4.78
CA HIS A 204 -0.57 4.72 6.18
C HIS A 204 0.90 4.95 6.54
N HIS A 205 1.27 6.16 6.91
CA HIS A 205 2.64 6.54 7.28
C HIS A 205 3.00 6.21 8.74
N ILE A 206 2.63 5.04 9.22
CA ILE A 206 2.62 4.60 10.63
C ILE A 206 3.99 4.80 11.32
N THR A 207 5.08 4.60 10.60
CA THR A 207 6.45 4.70 11.15
C THR A 207 7.06 6.09 11.02
N ARG A 208 6.32 7.06 10.45
CA ARG A 208 6.77 8.44 10.36
C ARG A 208 6.86 9.05 11.77
N PRO A 209 7.92 9.81 12.07
CA PRO A 209 7.99 10.56 13.32
C PRO A 209 6.78 11.48 13.51
N GLY A 210 6.11 11.34 14.66
CA GLY A 210 4.93 12.15 14.99
C GLY A 210 3.60 11.62 14.46
N TYR A 211 3.58 10.43 13.82
CA TYR A 211 2.32 9.78 13.42
C TYR A 211 1.42 9.50 14.63
N ASP A 212 0.13 9.81 14.54
CA ASP A 212 -0.84 9.59 15.62
C ASP A 212 -1.30 8.12 15.69
N LEU A 213 -0.52 7.31 16.40
CA LEU A 213 -0.86 5.92 16.66
C LEU A 213 -2.15 5.75 17.47
N ALA A 214 -2.48 6.68 18.36
CA ALA A 214 -3.68 6.58 19.19
C ALA A 214 -4.96 6.69 18.33
N THR A 215 -4.99 7.62 17.39
CA THR A 215 -6.08 7.74 16.43
C THR A 215 -6.18 6.52 15.52
N LEU A 216 -5.06 5.97 15.04
CA LEU A 216 -5.06 4.71 14.27
C LEU A 216 -5.67 3.56 15.06
N GLU A 217 -5.21 3.36 16.29
CA GLU A 217 -5.68 2.28 17.17
C GLU A 217 -7.16 2.44 17.51
N ALA A 218 -7.63 3.67 17.73
CA ALA A 218 -9.05 3.96 17.93
C ALA A 218 -9.90 3.63 16.69
N CYS A 219 -9.41 3.93 15.48
CA CYS A 219 -10.05 3.57 14.22
C CYS A 219 -10.16 2.04 14.07
N ILE A 220 -9.11 1.31 14.40
CA ILE A 220 -9.10 -0.16 14.35
C ILE A 220 -10.11 -0.74 15.36
N ALA A 221 -10.04 -0.30 16.61
CA ALA A 221 -10.95 -0.74 17.67
C ALA A 221 -12.41 -0.49 17.34
N ARG A 222 -12.74 0.71 16.82
CA ARG A 222 -14.08 1.10 16.38
C ARG A 222 -14.70 0.05 15.44
N MET A 223 -13.95 -0.39 14.42
CA MET A 223 -14.47 -1.32 13.42
C MET A 223 -14.56 -2.74 13.96
N GLN A 224 -13.57 -3.17 14.76
CA GLN A 224 -13.58 -4.48 15.40
C GLN A 224 -14.73 -4.62 16.41
N GLU A 225 -14.90 -3.65 17.30
CA GLU A 225 -15.95 -3.68 18.34
C GLU A 225 -17.35 -3.58 17.75
N LYS A 226 -17.54 -2.71 16.76
CA LYS A 226 -18.86 -2.47 16.17
C LYS A 226 -19.33 -3.60 15.25
N TYR A 227 -18.42 -4.21 14.49
CA TYR A 227 -18.78 -5.15 13.42
C TYR A 227 -18.25 -6.57 13.62
N GLY A 228 -17.37 -6.79 14.60
CA GLY A 228 -16.76 -8.10 14.86
C GLY A 228 -15.78 -8.57 13.78
N VAL A 229 -15.24 -7.66 13.00
CA VAL A 229 -14.33 -7.98 11.87
C VAL A 229 -12.87 -8.01 12.29
N GLN A 230 -12.08 -8.89 11.68
CA GLN A 230 -10.62 -8.77 11.73
C GLN A 230 -10.19 -7.60 10.86
N VAL A 231 -9.47 -6.64 11.43
CA VAL A 231 -8.91 -5.52 10.66
C VAL A 231 -7.55 -5.89 10.10
N TYR A 232 -7.34 -5.56 8.81
CA TYR A 232 -6.06 -5.62 8.11
C TYR A 232 -5.59 -4.25 7.66
N LEU A 233 -4.27 -4.04 7.60
CA LEU A 233 -3.62 -2.90 6.96
C LEU A 233 -2.51 -3.39 6.03
N GLU A 234 -2.26 -2.65 4.94
CA GLU A 234 -1.30 -2.97 3.90
C GLU A 234 -0.25 -1.85 3.69
N PRO A 235 0.40 -1.34 4.74
CA PRO A 235 1.45 -0.36 4.53
C PRO A 235 2.59 -1.00 3.75
N GLY A 236 3.14 -0.25 2.80
CA GLY A 236 4.33 -0.65 2.07
C GLY A 236 5.53 0.18 2.52
N GLU A 237 5.51 1.47 2.21
CA GLU A 237 6.57 2.41 2.53
C GLU A 237 6.92 2.45 4.02
N ALA A 238 5.92 2.39 4.91
CA ALA A 238 6.14 2.42 6.35
C ALA A 238 7.09 1.33 6.87
N TRP A 239 7.22 0.19 6.18
CA TRP A 239 8.19 -0.83 6.54
C TRP A 239 9.63 -0.38 6.33
N ALA A 240 9.90 0.38 5.27
CA ALA A 240 11.25 0.79 4.86
C ALA A 240 11.50 2.30 4.99
N LEU A 241 10.56 3.05 5.56
CA LEU A 241 10.66 4.51 5.68
C LEU A 241 11.95 4.92 6.42
N ASN A 242 12.72 5.81 5.80
CA ASN A 242 14.00 6.30 6.30
C ASN A 242 15.06 5.21 6.57
N ALA A 243 14.89 4.00 6.02
CA ALA A 243 15.84 2.90 6.21
C ALA A 243 16.75 2.66 5.01
N GLY A 244 16.65 3.44 3.94
CA GLY A 244 17.46 3.35 2.75
C GLY A 244 18.18 4.64 2.42
N TYR A 245 19.36 4.50 1.80
CA TYR A 245 20.14 5.61 1.27
C TYR A 245 20.58 5.30 -0.16
N LEU A 246 20.49 6.27 -1.04
CA LEU A 246 21.19 6.21 -2.32
C LEU A 246 22.57 6.86 -2.15
N VAL A 247 23.61 6.06 -2.26
CA VAL A 247 25.01 6.52 -2.19
C VAL A 247 25.50 6.70 -3.62
N THR A 248 25.91 7.91 -3.94
CA THR A 248 26.41 8.30 -5.25
C THR A 248 27.77 9.00 -5.10
N THR A 249 28.56 9.02 -6.19
CA THR A 249 29.87 9.66 -6.25
C THR A 249 29.78 10.93 -7.07
N VAL A 250 30.37 12.02 -6.59
CA VAL A 250 30.60 13.21 -7.40
C VAL A 250 31.78 12.92 -8.33
N LEU A 251 31.50 12.85 -9.63
CA LEU A 251 32.50 12.58 -10.67
C LEU A 251 33.25 13.83 -11.06
N ASP A 252 32.56 14.97 -11.10
CA ASP A 252 33.17 16.25 -11.46
C ASP A 252 32.36 17.41 -10.86
N THR A 253 33.02 18.55 -10.72
CA THR A 253 32.40 19.81 -10.31
C THR A 253 32.81 20.93 -11.25
N LEU A 254 31.86 21.77 -11.64
CA LEU A 254 32.13 22.89 -12.51
C LEU A 254 31.29 24.10 -12.14
N GLN A 255 31.71 25.26 -12.62
CA GLN A 255 31.00 26.53 -12.42
C GLN A 255 30.42 27.00 -13.76
N ASN A 256 29.12 27.34 -13.76
CA ASN A 256 28.47 27.96 -14.92
C ASN A 256 27.72 29.21 -14.44
N GLY A 257 28.26 30.40 -14.76
CA GLY A 257 27.81 31.64 -14.19
C GLY A 257 27.95 31.61 -12.65
N ASP A 258 26.88 31.95 -11.94
CA ASP A 258 26.85 31.93 -10.46
C ASP A 258 26.41 30.58 -9.87
N THR A 259 26.20 29.57 -10.72
CA THR A 259 25.74 28.23 -10.31
C THR A 259 26.89 27.24 -10.25
N SER A 260 27.09 26.62 -9.09
CA SER A 260 27.97 25.47 -8.92
C SER A 260 27.24 24.20 -9.35
N LEU A 261 27.90 23.36 -10.15
CA LEU A 261 27.34 22.14 -10.69
C LEU A 261 28.13 20.94 -10.19
N ALA A 262 27.43 19.87 -9.81
CA ALA A 262 28.04 18.58 -9.49
C ALA A 262 27.50 17.51 -10.44
N ILE A 263 28.40 16.76 -11.08
CA ILE A 263 28.04 15.62 -11.93
C ILE A 263 28.18 14.36 -11.10
N LEU A 264 27.08 13.56 -11.07
CA LEU A 264 26.98 12.36 -10.23
C LEU A 264 26.95 11.08 -11.10
N ASP A 265 27.38 9.96 -10.52
CA ASP A 265 27.37 8.62 -11.14
C ASP A 265 25.96 7.95 -11.06
N MET A 266 24.91 8.72 -11.11
CA MET A 266 23.52 8.25 -11.08
C MET A 266 22.66 8.93 -12.14
N SER A 267 21.48 8.39 -12.40
CA SER A 267 20.46 9.08 -13.20
C SER A 267 19.10 9.03 -12.50
N ALA A 268 18.28 10.06 -12.69
CA ALA A 268 16.93 10.08 -12.13
C ALA A 268 16.09 8.91 -12.67
N ALA A 269 16.13 8.65 -13.98
CA ALA A 269 15.36 7.58 -14.61
C ALA A 269 15.64 6.17 -14.04
N CYS A 270 16.88 5.91 -13.61
CA CYS A 270 17.28 4.60 -13.10
C CYS A 270 17.21 4.48 -11.58
N HIS A 271 17.40 5.59 -10.85
CA HIS A 271 17.61 5.51 -9.41
C HIS A 271 16.55 6.24 -8.57
N THR A 272 15.92 7.27 -9.14
CA THR A 272 14.89 8.09 -8.48
C THR A 272 13.83 8.54 -9.49
N PRO A 273 13.13 7.58 -10.17
CA PRO A 273 12.21 7.91 -11.26
C PRO A 273 11.00 8.75 -10.81
N ASP A 274 10.62 8.64 -9.57
CA ASP A 274 9.59 9.44 -8.90
C ASP A 274 9.88 10.95 -8.95
N VAL A 275 11.15 11.35 -8.90
CA VAL A 275 11.55 12.78 -9.07
C VAL A 275 11.15 13.32 -10.42
N ILE A 276 11.06 12.47 -11.46
CA ILE A 276 10.65 12.88 -12.81
C ILE A 276 9.13 13.02 -12.89
N GLU A 277 8.40 12.08 -12.29
CA GLU A 277 6.93 12.08 -12.33
C GLU A 277 6.31 13.13 -11.40
N MET A 278 6.90 13.29 -10.21
CA MET A 278 6.51 14.27 -9.20
C MET A 278 7.74 15.02 -8.72
N PRO A 279 8.15 16.10 -9.38
CA PRO A 279 9.37 16.82 -9.06
C PRO A 279 9.42 17.24 -7.58
N TYR A 280 10.39 16.72 -6.87
CA TYR A 280 10.74 17.10 -5.50
C TYR A 280 12.27 17.13 -5.37
N ARG A 281 12.76 17.79 -4.32
CA ARG A 281 14.18 17.76 -3.99
C ARG A 281 14.45 16.62 -3.02
N PRO A 282 15.17 15.56 -3.43
CA PRO A 282 15.57 14.52 -2.51
C PRO A 282 16.39 15.09 -1.34
N PRO A 283 16.15 14.65 -0.09
CA PRO A 283 16.96 15.07 1.02
C PRO A 283 18.39 14.55 0.86
N LEU A 284 19.38 15.42 1.08
CA LEU A 284 20.79 15.06 1.08
C LEU A 284 21.28 15.06 2.52
N LEU A 285 22.01 13.99 2.89
CA LEU A 285 22.65 13.91 4.20
C LEU A 285 23.70 15.03 4.32
N ASP A 286 23.73 15.71 5.45
CA ASP A 286 24.63 16.84 5.74
C ASP A 286 24.55 18.03 4.76
N ALA A 287 23.46 18.14 4.00
CA ALA A 287 23.24 19.33 3.20
C ALA A 287 22.86 20.53 4.07
N GLY A 288 23.28 21.74 3.64
CA GLY A 288 22.83 22.98 4.22
C GLY A 288 21.34 23.26 3.91
N GLU A 289 20.80 24.32 4.52
CA GLU A 289 19.42 24.74 4.30
C GLU A 289 19.18 25.14 2.84
N PRO A 290 17.96 24.92 2.31
CA PRO A 290 17.61 25.34 0.97
C PRO A 290 17.87 26.82 0.74
N GLY A 291 18.68 27.16 -0.28
CA GLY A 291 19.01 28.53 -0.64
C GLY A 291 20.28 29.13 0.00
N GLU A 292 20.96 28.40 0.90
CA GLU A 292 22.23 28.88 1.44
C GLU A 292 23.33 29.01 0.38
N LYS A 293 23.36 28.09 -0.58
CA LYS A 293 24.24 28.15 -1.76
C LYS A 293 23.54 27.65 -2.99
N PRO A 294 23.57 28.41 -4.11
CA PRO A 294 23.07 27.90 -5.38
C PRO A 294 23.99 26.75 -5.83
N CYS A 295 23.44 25.54 -5.88
CA CYS A 295 24.10 24.36 -6.43
C CYS A 295 23.07 23.52 -7.18
N THR A 296 23.40 23.06 -8.37
CA THR A 296 22.60 22.14 -9.15
C THR A 296 23.33 20.83 -9.30
N CYS A 297 22.72 19.74 -8.93
CA CYS A 297 23.22 18.40 -9.21
C CYS A 297 22.79 17.97 -10.60
N LEU A 298 23.74 17.54 -11.44
CA LEU A 298 23.49 16.97 -12.76
C LEU A 298 23.74 15.47 -12.69
N LEU A 299 22.85 14.72 -13.32
CA LEU A 299 22.89 13.27 -13.37
C LEU A 299 23.62 12.82 -14.63
N TYR A 300 24.56 11.90 -14.50
CA TYR A 300 25.50 11.48 -15.56
C TYR A 300 24.82 10.94 -16.83
N THR A 301 23.65 10.28 -16.71
CA THR A 301 23.00 9.58 -17.81
C THR A 301 21.74 10.27 -18.33
N SER A 302 21.47 11.51 -17.94
CA SER A 302 20.35 12.28 -18.46
C SER A 302 20.86 13.39 -19.37
N ASP A 303 20.56 13.28 -20.67
CA ASP A 303 20.73 14.36 -21.65
C ASP A 303 19.59 15.39 -21.60
N ALA A 304 18.80 15.36 -20.56
CA ALA A 304 17.65 16.25 -20.39
C ALA A 304 17.97 17.43 -19.47
#